data_ce8d99b3115511e92e5f80e03df19f02
#
_entry.id   ce8d99b3115511e92e5f80e03df19f02
#
_cell.length_a   1.000
_cell.length_b   1.000
_cell.length_c   1.000
_cell.angle_alpha   90.00
_cell.angle_beta   90.00
_cell.angle_gamma   90.00
#
_symmetry.space_group_name_H-M   'P 1'
#
loop_
_entity.id
_entity.type
_entity.pdbx_description
1 polymer ?
#
loop_
_entity_poly.entity_id
_entity_poly.type
_entity_poly.pdbx_seq_one_letter_code
_entity_poly.pdbx_strand_id
1 'polypeptide(L)'
;MTTIAPGRPDSGQERPATLLSTLTRRSFAALSREQALAVLQERPDPVAAIRRSGSDPYSVLLFGAGVLRGVGLRDHEHGLPGRIADELAARRRRGVNLDVVVEPQPTAPKALNGLAGLRLRRYDAVIVVLGEQDTANLAAAQWRGAIVGLTKLLVTDTCPAAGLFLYDSSRAVGPVIAEQPNPRSAAGLDRTVAVSEEVCGLARRVRFAEIPQAVLPADPTRGFADGTYRDWATWIVDRLDPALTELDRSAGEDLPKRFRNRPQDERLRQRAVASLRLRPGARVEHLDQEVRQAKTLYRAAAAALTVLDGDIAYTRATTEAEVRIVERSQAFCDLGIRSDGPLVINDTLLDPRTRENPLAQGPGGIRFYAGWPVHTWDGYRIGMVCVYGPSPRAFRPRDLDGLRDSAARIEELLWRDALQGARAV
;
A
#
# COMPACT_ATOMS: atom_id res chain seq x y z
N MET A 1 -31.99 -67.15 -51.81
CA MET A 1 -30.61 -67.43 -51.46
C MET A 1 -29.86 -66.11 -51.59
N THR A 2 -29.77 -65.38 -50.54
CA THR A 2 -29.14 -64.05 -50.55
C THR A 2 -28.19 -64.01 -49.37
N THR A 3 -26.91 -63.92 -49.70
CA THR A 3 -25.82 -63.88 -48.73
C THR A 3 -25.68 -62.48 -48.18
N ILE A 4 -25.76 -62.30 -46.84
CA ILE A 4 -25.55 -61.06 -46.13
C ILE A 4 -24.09 -61.00 -45.69
N ALA A 5 -23.39 -59.93 -46.15
CA ALA A 5 -22.01 -59.64 -45.70
C ALA A 5 -22.01 -58.96 -44.33
N PRO A 6 -20.98 -59.19 -43.46
CA PRO A 6 -20.92 -58.57 -42.17
C PRO A 6 -20.46 -57.08 -42.24
N GLY A 7 -21.15 -56.24 -41.48
CA GLY A 7 -20.88 -54.81 -41.37
C GLY A 7 -19.52 -54.50 -40.74
N ARG A 8 -18.91 -53.44 -41.19
CA ARG A 8 -17.72 -52.80 -40.61
C ARG A 8 -18.02 -52.26 -39.19
N PRO A 9 -17.13 -52.38 -38.26
CA PRO A 9 -17.29 -51.71 -36.98
C PRO A 9 -17.05 -50.21 -37.10
N ASP A 10 -17.91 -49.50 -36.43
CA ASP A 10 -18.01 -48.06 -36.31
C ASP A 10 -16.70 -47.42 -35.77
N SER A 11 -16.27 -46.36 -36.40
CA SER A 11 -15.10 -45.62 -36.04
C SER A 11 -15.34 -44.91 -34.70
N GLY A 12 -14.64 -45.39 -33.68
CA GLY A 12 -14.68 -44.82 -32.33
C GLY A 12 -14.38 -43.33 -32.33
N GLN A 13 -15.27 -42.61 -31.72
CA GLN A 13 -15.03 -41.25 -31.28
C GLN A 13 -13.79 -41.18 -30.37
N GLU A 14 -12.70 -40.63 -30.85
CA GLU A 14 -11.55 -40.27 -30.06
C GLU A 14 -11.97 -39.31 -28.96
N ARG A 15 -11.78 -39.72 -27.72
CA ARG A 15 -12.05 -38.93 -26.54
C ARG A 15 -11.13 -37.66 -26.52
N PRO A 16 -11.64 -36.49 -26.13
CA PRO A 16 -10.85 -35.24 -26.12
C PRO A 16 -9.64 -35.23 -25.20
N ALA A 17 -9.44 -36.29 -24.36
CA ALA A 17 -8.30 -36.43 -23.49
C ALA A 17 -6.97 -36.74 -24.22
N THR A 18 -7.00 -37.21 -25.46
CA THR A 18 -5.78 -37.56 -26.18
C THR A 18 -5.18 -36.40 -26.95
N LEU A 19 -5.94 -35.33 -27.16
CA LEU A 19 -5.47 -34.10 -27.81
C LEU A 19 -4.60 -33.23 -26.84
N LEU A 20 -4.81 -33.35 -25.55
CA LEU A 20 -4.02 -32.61 -24.53
C LEU A 20 -2.64 -33.23 -24.27
N SER A 21 -2.45 -34.52 -24.53
CA SER A 21 -1.17 -35.19 -24.28
C SER A 21 -0.14 -35.05 -25.42
N THR A 22 -0.58 -34.59 -26.61
CA THR A 22 0.28 -34.34 -27.79
C THR A 22 0.69 -32.88 -27.93
N LEU A 23 0.17 -31.97 -27.12
CA LEU A 23 0.69 -30.62 -27.03
C LEU A 23 2.06 -30.67 -26.36
N THR A 24 3.08 -30.93 -27.18
CA THR A 24 4.48 -30.87 -26.75
C THR A 24 4.79 -29.44 -26.26
N ARG A 25 5.82 -29.29 -25.42
CA ARG A 25 6.34 -27.98 -24.96
C ARG A 25 6.46 -26.95 -26.08
N ARG A 26 6.62 -27.36 -27.35
CA ARG A 26 6.65 -26.52 -28.55
C ARG A 26 5.30 -25.91 -28.91
N SER A 27 4.19 -26.60 -28.63
CA SER A 27 2.84 -26.08 -28.92
C SER A 27 2.39 -25.06 -27.87
N PHE A 28 2.95 -25.13 -26.65
CA PHE A 28 2.73 -24.09 -25.62
C PHE A 28 3.46 -22.79 -25.97
N ALA A 29 4.63 -22.89 -26.65
CA ALA A 29 5.35 -21.75 -27.19
C ALA A 29 4.60 -21.03 -28.33
N ALA A 30 3.66 -21.72 -28.98
CA ALA A 30 2.84 -21.17 -30.06
C ALA A 30 1.48 -20.60 -29.60
N LEU A 31 1.10 -20.78 -28.33
CA LEU A 31 0.01 -19.99 -27.74
C LEU A 31 0.43 -18.53 -27.79
N SER A 32 -0.27 -17.73 -28.58
CA SER A 32 0.07 -16.34 -28.75
C SER A 32 0.22 -15.66 -27.39
N ARG A 33 1.11 -14.68 -27.30
CA ARG A 33 1.30 -13.83 -26.10
C ARG A 33 -0.04 -13.34 -25.52
N GLU A 34 -1.06 -13.19 -26.35
CA GLU A 34 -2.43 -12.84 -25.99
C GLU A 34 -3.16 -13.98 -25.24
N GLN A 35 -2.95 -15.24 -25.62
CA GLN A 35 -3.59 -16.39 -24.95
C GLN A 35 -2.93 -16.71 -23.61
N ALA A 36 -1.62 -16.59 -23.51
CA ALA A 36 -0.91 -16.66 -22.22
C ALA A 36 -1.33 -15.49 -21.32
N LEU A 37 -1.57 -14.31 -21.87
CA LEU A 37 -2.11 -13.15 -21.17
C LEU A 37 -3.60 -13.32 -20.80
N ALA A 38 -4.40 -14.05 -21.59
CA ALA A 38 -5.80 -14.32 -21.30
C ALA A 38 -5.98 -15.28 -20.09
N VAL A 39 -5.10 -16.25 -19.90
CA VAL A 39 -5.05 -17.12 -18.70
C VAL A 39 -4.63 -16.33 -17.47
N LEU A 40 -4.01 -15.15 -17.66
CA LEU A 40 -3.61 -14.21 -16.60
C LEU A 40 -4.70 -13.17 -16.27
N GLN A 41 -5.92 -13.32 -16.79
CA GLN A 41 -6.97 -12.28 -16.69
C GLN A 41 -7.61 -12.12 -15.30
N GLU A 42 -7.49 -13.10 -14.41
CA GLU A 42 -7.82 -12.87 -12.99
C GLU A 42 -6.57 -12.29 -12.30
N ARG A 43 -6.47 -10.99 -12.28
CA ARG A 43 -5.39 -10.28 -11.56
C ARG A 43 -5.95 -9.59 -10.32
N PRO A 44 -5.23 -9.63 -9.20
CA PRO A 44 -5.56 -8.79 -8.07
C PRO A 44 -5.57 -7.31 -8.45
N ASP A 45 -6.33 -6.50 -7.71
CA ASP A 45 -6.35 -5.05 -7.89
C ASP A 45 -4.92 -4.48 -7.88
N PRO A 46 -4.60 -3.52 -8.77
CA PRO A 46 -3.26 -2.92 -8.84
C PRO A 46 -2.89 -2.16 -7.56
N VAL A 47 -3.88 -1.80 -6.75
CA VAL A 47 -3.67 -1.16 -5.45
C VAL A 47 -4.45 -1.94 -4.40
N ALA A 48 -3.76 -2.40 -3.37
CA ALA A 48 -4.35 -3.14 -2.27
C ALA A 48 -3.77 -2.70 -0.92
N ALA A 49 -4.52 -2.95 0.14
CA ALA A 49 -4.09 -2.66 1.50
C ALA A 49 -4.33 -3.89 2.37
N ILE A 50 -3.24 -4.54 2.77
CA ILE A 50 -3.27 -5.71 3.65
C ILE A 50 -2.99 -5.28 5.07
N ARG A 51 -3.83 -5.73 5.99
CA ARG A 51 -3.75 -5.32 7.39
C ARG A 51 -3.70 -6.54 8.29
N ARG A 52 -2.79 -6.50 9.26
CA ARG A 52 -2.74 -7.46 10.37
C ARG A 52 -2.88 -6.71 11.67
N SER A 53 -3.84 -7.11 12.48
CA SER A 53 -4.11 -6.47 13.77
C SER A 53 -2.94 -6.67 14.72
N GLY A 54 -2.71 -5.69 15.58
CA GLY A 54 -1.66 -5.72 16.60
C GLY A 54 -1.34 -4.31 17.08
N SER A 55 -0.61 -4.23 18.21
CA SER A 55 -0.15 -2.95 18.73
C SER A 55 0.88 -2.34 17.81
N ASP A 56 0.88 -1.02 17.70
CA ASP A 56 1.88 -0.21 16.99
C ASP A 56 2.31 -0.81 15.63
N PRO A 57 1.39 -0.86 14.63
CA PRO A 57 1.62 -1.58 13.39
C PRO A 57 2.76 -0.96 12.56
N TYR A 58 3.60 -1.81 11.95
CA TYR A 58 4.53 -1.37 10.91
C TYR A 58 3.78 -0.92 9.67
N SER A 59 4.22 0.18 9.07
CA SER A 59 3.73 0.64 7.76
C SER A 59 4.75 0.28 6.69
N VAL A 60 4.36 -0.59 5.77
CA VAL A 60 5.24 -1.10 4.72
C VAL A 60 4.62 -0.80 3.35
N LEU A 61 5.41 -0.26 2.43
CA LEU A 61 5.05 -0.16 1.02
C LEU A 61 5.71 -1.27 0.24
N LEU A 62 4.91 -1.99 -0.52
CA LEU A 62 5.35 -2.97 -1.50
C LEU A 62 4.95 -2.47 -2.89
N PHE A 63 5.92 -2.00 -3.66
CA PHE A 63 5.73 -1.38 -4.96
C PHE A 63 6.43 -2.16 -6.06
N GLY A 64 5.81 -2.33 -7.20
CA GLY A 64 6.48 -2.84 -8.38
C GLY A 64 5.71 -3.88 -9.17
N ALA A 65 6.39 -4.91 -9.63
CA ALA A 65 5.88 -5.89 -10.56
C ALA A 65 6.40 -7.31 -10.36
N GLY A 66 6.44 -8.07 -11.42
CA GLY A 66 6.93 -9.43 -11.40
C GLY A 66 6.11 -10.31 -10.45
N VAL A 67 6.75 -10.77 -9.39
CA VAL A 67 6.14 -11.63 -8.36
C VAL A 67 4.93 -11.02 -7.64
N LEU A 68 4.79 -9.68 -7.66
CA LEU A 68 3.67 -8.98 -7.04
C LEU A 68 2.37 -9.09 -7.85
N ARG A 69 2.45 -9.49 -9.11
CA ARG A 69 1.26 -9.59 -9.98
C ARG A 69 0.30 -10.71 -9.56
N GLY A 70 0.72 -11.59 -8.67
CA GLY A 70 -0.13 -12.66 -8.18
C GLY A 70 -0.62 -13.60 -9.27
N VAL A 71 0.29 -14.11 -10.10
CA VAL A 71 -0.03 -15.01 -11.23
C VAL A 71 -0.88 -16.19 -10.75
N GLY A 72 -2.09 -16.30 -11.30
CA GLY A 72 -3.07 -17.33 -10.92
C GLY A 72 -3.82 -17.08 -9.61
N LEU A 73 -3.72 -15.88 -9.03
CA LEU A 73 -4.40 -15.51 -7.80
C LEU A 73 -5.48 -14.44 -8.06
N ARG A 74 -6.55 -14.51 -7.26
CA ARG A 74 -7.66 -13.55 -7.32
C ARG A 74 -7.42 -12.30 -6.47
N ASP A 75 -6.60 -12.43 -5.43
CA ASP A 75 -6.34 -11.37 -4.48
C ASP A 75 -4.89 -11.41 -3.97
N HIS A 76 -4.45 -10.35 -3.32
CA HIS A 76 -3.13 -10.23 -2.74
C HIS A 76 -2.99 -10.94 -1.38
N GLU A 77 -4.09 -11.30 -0.71
CA GLU A 77 -4.08 -11.99 0.58
C GLU A 77 -3.43 -13.37 0.49
N HIS A 78 -3.68 -14.09 -0.60
CA HIS A 78 -3.12 -15.42 -0.83
C HIS A 78 -1.77 -15.39 -1.54
N GLY A 79 -1.36 -14.24 -2.06
CA GLY A 79 -0.10 -14.03 -2.76
C GLY A 79 1.05 -13.62 -1.84
N LEU A 80 2.15 -13.21 -2.48
CA LEU A 80 3.35 -12.74 -1.80
C LEU A 80 3.06 -11.61 -0.78
N PRO A 81 2.23 -10.59 -1.08
CA PRO A 81 1.94 -9.53 -0.13
C PRO A 81 1.29 -10.03 1.16
N GLY A 82 0.26 -10.90 1.07
CA GLY A 82 -0.39 -11.47 2.25
C GLY A 82 0.57 -12.31 3.09
N ARG A 83 1.40 -13.14 2.44
CA ARG A 83 2.41 -13.95 3.13
C ARG A 83 3.48 -13.11 3.82
N ILE A 84 3.91 -11.99 3.22
CA ILE A 84 4.83 -11.04 3.89
C ILE A 84 4.16 -10.44 5.13
N ALA A 85 2.90 -10.03 5.04
CA ALA A 85 2.19 -9.44 6.17
C ALA A 85 2.00 -10.46 7.31
N ASP A 86 1.66 -11.72 6.99
CA ASP A 86 1.51 -12.81 7.96
C ASP A 86 2.82 -13.10 8.69
N GLU A 87 3.89 -13.34 7.93
CA GLU A 87 5.22 -13.67 8.46
C GLU A 87 5.77 -12.54 9.32
N LEU A 88 5.63 -11.28 8.87
CA LEU A 88 6.10 -10.12 9.60
C LEU A 88 5.32 -9.92 10.91
N ALA A 89 3.99 -10.04 10.88
CA ALA A 89 3.15 -9.92 12.06
C ALA A 89 3.44 -11.02 13.09
N ALA A 90 3.59 -12.25 12.64
CA ALA A 90 3.92 -13.40 13.49
C ALA A 90 5.30 -13.24 14.16
N ARG A 91 6.32 -12.86 13.38
CA ARG A 91 7.70 -12.73 13.84
C ARG A 91 7.89 -11.56 14.81
N ARG A 92 7.28 -10.42 14.51
CA ARG A 92 7.44 -9.19 15.31
C ARG A 92 6.40 -9.02 16.40
N ARG A 93 5.35 -9.86 16.41
CA ARG A 93 4.20 -9.76 17.34
C ARG A 93 3.60 -8.34 17.39
N ARG A 94 3.57 -7.68 16.24
CA ARG A 94 3.03 -6.32 16.04
C ARG A 94 2.06 -6.31 14.87
N GLY A 95 1.21 -5.30 14.82
CA GLY A 95 0.37 -5.07 13.65
C GLY A 95 1.20 -4.78 12.39
N VAL A 96 0.61 -5.01 11.22
CA VAL A 96 1.22 -4.69 9.92
C VAL A 96 0.21 -3.99 9.04
N ASN A 97 0.57 -2.82 8.54
CA ASN A 97 -0.11 -2.09 7.49
C ASN A 97 0.74 -2.17 6.23
N LEU A 98 0.42 -3.09 5.33
CA LEU A 98 1.15 -3.26 4.08
C LEU A 98 0.31 -2.72 2.93
N ASP A 99 0.80 -1.66 2.30
CA ASP A 99 0.22 -1.08 1.10
C ASP A 99 0.90 -1.70 -0.11
N VAL A 100 0.11 -2.18 -1.07
CA VAL A 100 0.57 -2.85 -2.29
C VAL A 100 0.22 -1.97 -3.48
N VAL A 101 1.21 -1.66 -4.31
CA VAL A 101 1.01 -0.95 -5.57
C VAL A 101 1.69 -1.74 -6.68
N VAL A 102 0.88 -2.34 -7.55
CA VAL A 102 1.37 -3.10 -8.69
C VAL A 102 1.37 -2.22 -9.93
N GLU A 103 2.56 -1.93 -10.45
CA GLU A 103 2.73 -1.19 -11.71
C GLU A 103 2.40 -2.11 -12.91
N PRO A 104 1.42 -1.76 -13.76
CA PRO A 104 1.00 -2.62 -14.87
C PRO A 104 2.10 -2.87 -15.91
N GLN A 105 2.98 -1.91 -16.10
CA GLN A 105 4.12 -1.99 -17.02
C GLN A 105 5.40 -1.54 -16.31
N PRO A 106 5.98 -2.42 -15.51
CA PRO A 106 7.05 -2.07 -14.59
C PRO A 106 8.38 -1.98 -15.32
N THR A 107 8.70 -0.80 -15.80
CA THR A 107 10.07 -0.47 -16.15
C THR A 107 10.68 0.38 -15.05
N ALA A 108 11.98 0.29 -14.81
CA ALA A 108 12.63 1.08 -13.78
C ALA A 108 12.37 2.60 -13.91
N PRO A 109 12.29 3.21 -15.12
CA PRO A 109 11.84 4.58 -15.29
C PRO A 109 10.39 4.83 -14.88
N LYS A 110 9.47 3.88 -15.15
CA LYS A 110 8.07 4.00 -14.72
C LYS A 110 7.90 3.81 -13.22
N ALA A 111 8.67 2.89 -12.62
CA ALA A 111 8.74 2.72 -11.18
C ALA A 111 9.17 4.02 -10.49
N LEU A 112 10.16 4.72 -11.02
CA LEU A 112 10.59 6.02 -10.53
C LEU A 112 9.45 7.04 -10.54
N ASN A 113 8.71 7.15 -11.66
CA ASN A 113 7.59 8.07 -11.78
C ASN A 113 6.41 7.70 -10.87
N GLY A 114 6.10 6.40 -10.74
CA GLY A 114 5.03 5.91 -9.86
C GLY A 114 5.34 6.17 -8.38
N LEU A 115 6.57 5.92 -7.96
CA LEU A 115 7.01 6.18 -6.59
C LEU A 115 7.08 7.68 -6.25
N ALA A 116 7.48 8.53 -7.21
CA ALA A 116 7.56 9.97 -6.99
C ALA A 116 6.19 10.61 -6.66
N GLY A 117 5.08 9.94 -7.03
CA GLY A 117 3.72 10.36 -6.67
C GLY A 117 3.26 9.87 -5.28
N LEU A 118 4.04 9.02 -4.61
CA LEU A 118 3.67 8.42 -3.34
C LEU A 118 4.32 9.13 -2.14
N ARG A 119 3.66 9.04 -0.99
CA ARG A 119 4.15 9.62 0.28
C ARG A 119 5.08 8.64 1.00
N LEU A 120 6.32 8.55 0.54
CA LEU A 120 7.25 7.54 1.03
C LEU A 120 7.65 7.73 2.50
N ARG A 121 7.57 8.95 3.04
CA ARG A 121 7.93 9.24 4.44
C ARG A 121 7.05 8.58 5.49
N ARG A 122 5.87 8.12 5.11
CA ARG A 122 4.93 7.45 6.04
C ARG A 122 5.28 5.99 6.31
N TYR A 123 6.19 5.40 5.51
CA TYR A 123 6.51 3.99 5.61
C TYR A 123 7.76 3.75 6.46
N ASP A 124 7.69 2.70 7.26
CA ASP A 124 8.79 2.14 8.03
C ASP A 124 9.73 1.34 7.16
N ALA A 125 9.20 0.77 6.08
CA ALA A 125 9.98 0.15 5.03
C ALA A 125 9.34 0.38 3.66
N VAL A 126 10.17 0.55 2.64
CA VAL A 126 9.78 0.63 1.24
C VAL A 126 10.50 -0.47 0.48
N ILE A 127 9.72 -1.36 -0.12
CA ILE A 127 10.20 -2.48 -0.91
C ILE A 127 9.79 -2.23 -2.36
N VAL A 128 10.76 -2.06 -3.23
CA VAL A 128 10.55 -1.91 -4.67
C VAL A 128 10.97 -3.20 -5.35
N VAL A 129 10.05 -3.80 -6.12
CA VAL A 129 10.31 -5.02 -6.87
C VAL A 129 10.32 -4.70 -8.36
N LEU A 130 11.47 -4.81 -8.98
CA LEU A 130 11.65 -4.67 -10.42
C LEU A 130 11.39 -6.02 -11.12
N GLY A 131 11.01 -5.99 -12.36
CA GLY A 131 10.63 -7.18 -13.12
C GLY A 131 11.40 -7.31 -14.44
N GLU A 132 11.19 -8.43 -15.09
CA GLU A 132 11.94 -8.87 -16.29
C GLU A 132 11.82 -7.98 -17.52
N GLN A 133 10.75 -7.17 -17.65
CA GLN A 133 10.56 -6.32 -18.83
C GLN A 133 11.64 -5.23 -18.97
N ASP A 134 12.32 -4.93 -17.88
CA ASP A 134 13.41 -3.96 -17.87
C ASP A 134 14.67 -4.49 -18.55
N THR A 135 14.98 -5.76 -18.34
CA THR A 135 16.23 -6.37 -18.76
C THR A 135 16.29 -6.66 -20.27
N ALA A 136 15.12 -6.86 -20.88
CA ALA A 136 15.03 -7.19 -22.30
C ALA A 136 15.15 -5.98 -23.21
N ASN A 137 14.75 -4.78 -22.75
CA ASN A 137 14.46 -3.62 -23.59
C ASN A 137 15.26 -2.36 -23.27
N LEU A 138 15.98 -2.28 -22.13
CA LEU A 138 16.71 -1.09 -21.73
C LEU A 138 18.21 -1.20 -22.03
N ALA A 139 18.78 -0.13 -22.61
CA ALA A 139 20.22 0.00 -22.68
C ALA A 139 20.83 0.15 -21.28
N ALA A 140 22.02 -0.37 -21.04
CA ALA A 140 22.67 -0.35 -19.72
C ALA A 140 22.77 1.06 -19.10
N ALA A 141 22.95 2.09 -19.92
CA ALA A 141 22.98 3.48 -19.47
C ALA A 141 21.60 3.97 -18.97
N GLN A 142 20.52 3.57 -19.65
CA GLN A 142 19.15 3.91 -19.24
C GLN A 142 18.78 3.19 -17.94
N TRP A 143 19.16 1.91 -17.80
CA TRP A 143 19.00 1.15 -16.57
C TRP A 143 19.73 1.83 -15.43
N ARG A 144 21.03 2.13 -15.59
CA ARG A 144 21.82 2.85 -14.59
C ARG A 144 21.17 4.17 -14.17
N GLY A 145 20.73 4.98 -15.13
CA GLY A 145 20.05 6.25 -14.86
C GLY A 145 18.77 6.06 -14.02
N ALA A 146 17.97 5.04 -14.32
CA ALA A 146 16.76 4.72 -13.58
C ALA A 146 17.06 4.24 -12.15
N ILE A 147 18.04 3.35 -11.96
CA ILE A 147 18.44 2.87 -10.63
C ILE A 147 19.03 3.99 -9.78
N VAL A 148 19.83 4.87 -10.35
CA VAL A 148 20.33 6.08 -9.66
C VAL A 148 19.16 6.97 -9.24
N GLY A 149 18.20 7.22 -10.14
CA GLY A 149 17.00 8.00 -9.83
C GLY A 149 16.16 7.39 -8.71
N LEU A 150 15.88 6.07 -8.78
CA LEU A 150 15.15 5.33 -7.74
C LEU A 150 15.88 5.38 -6.39
N THR A 151 17.17 5.11 -6.40
CA THR A 151 17.99 5.14 -5.17
C THR A 151 17.99 6.52 -4.54
N LYS A 152 18.16 7.57 -5.37
CA LYS A 152 18.09 8.96 -4.90
C LYS A 152 16.72 9.29 -4.30
N LEU A 153 15.64 8.97 -5.00
CA LEU A 153 14.26 9.18 -4.51
C LEU A 153 14.04 8.48 -3.17
N LEU A 154 14.39 7.19 -3.08
CA LEU A 154 14.24 6.42 -1.85
C LEU A 154 15.02 7.02 -0.69
N VAL A 155 16.24 7.49 -0.92
CA VAL A 155 17.08 8.10 0.13
C VAL A 155 16.55 9.46 0.58
N THR A 156 16.04 10.30 -0.36
CA THR A 156 15.64 11.69 -0.05
C THR A 156 14.20 11.77 0.47
N ASP A 157 13.30 10.94 -0.04
CA ASP A 157 11.86 11.08 0.17
C ASP A 157 11.29 10.13 1.22
N THR A 158 12.14 9.28 1.83
CA THR A 158 11.74 8.41 2.94
C THR A 158 12.23 8.95 4.29
N CYS A 159 11.67 8.42 5.38
CA CYS A 159 12.19 8.67 6.72
C CYS A 159 13.65 8.18 6.81
N PRO A 160 14.59 8.92 7.48
CA PRO A 160 15.98 8.50 7.63
C PRO A 160 16.18 7.10 8.24
N ALA A 161 15.26 6.67 9.10
CA ALA A 161 15.30 5.36 9.74
C ALA A 161 14.56 4.25 8.95
N ALA A 162 13.88 4.58 7.84
CA ALA A 162 13.14 3.60 7.06
C ALA A 162 14.05 2.55 6.42
N GLY A 163 13.62 1.30 6.42
CA GLY A 163 14.25 0.21 5.66
C GLY A 163 13.97 0.38 4.16
N LEU A 164 15.02 0.42 3.34
CA LEU A 164 14.91 0.62 1.90
C LEU A 164 15.44 -0.59 1.16
N PHE A 165 14.59 -1.21 0.32
CA PHE A 165 14.90 -2.43 -0.39
C PHE A 165 14.54 -2.29 -1.87
N LEU A 166 15.47 -2.70 -2.72
CA LEU A 166 15.29 -2.84 -4.15
C LEU A 166 15.54 -4.29 -4.52
N TYR A 167 14.51 -4.99 -4.98
CA TYR A 167 14.61 -6.39 -5.37
C TYR A 167 14.41 -6.56 -6.86
N ASP A 168 15.20 -7.46 -7.46
CA ASP A 168 15.01 -7.91 -8.83
C ASP A 168 14.32 -9.28 -8.84
N SER A 169 13.19 -9.38 -9.51
CA SER A 169 12.41 -10.60 -9.67
C SER A 169 12.57 -11.26 -11.04
N SER A 170 13.44 -10.74 -11.90
CA SER A 170 13.56 -11.19 -13.29
C SER A 170 13.92 -12.67 -13.39
N ARG A 171 14.84 -13.17 -12.54
CA ARG A 171 15.20 -14.58 -12.49
C ARG A 171 14.15 -15.44 -11.81
N ALA A 172 13.41 -14.88 -10.87
CA ALA A 172 12.37 -15.62 -10.15
C ALA A 172 11.19 -15.98 -11.06
N VAL A 173 10.82 -15.08 -11.99
CA VAL A 173 9.64 -15.21 -12.87
C VAL A 173 9.98 -15.50 -14.32
N GLY A 174 11.19 -15.18 -14.77
CA GLY A 174 11.62 -15.31 -16.16
C GLY A 174 11.37 -16.69 -16.79
N PRO A 175 11.65 -17.80 -16.08
CA PRO A 175 11.38 -19.15 -16.61
C PRO A 175 9.89 -19.45 -16.84
N VAL A 176 9.00 -18.72 -16.18
CA VAL A 176 7.52 -18.90 -16.31
C VAL A 176 6.97 -18.14 -17.49
N ILE A 177 7.60 -17.04 -17.88
CA ILE A 177 7.07 -16.07 -18.87
C ILE A 177 7.88 -16.15 -20.18
N ALA A 178 9.14 -16.60 -20.16
CA ALA A 178 10.01 -16.63 -21.35
C ALA A 178 9.92 -17.97 -22.09
N GLU A 179 9.64 -17.89 -23.40
CA GLU A 179 9.56 -19.06 -24.29
C GLU A 179 10.88 -19.84 -24.44
N GLN A 180 12.01 -19.21 -24.28
CA GLN A 180 13.35 -19.83 -24.20
C GLN A 180 14.34 -18.85 -23.54
N PRO A 181 15.29 -19.33 -22.72
CA PRO A 181 16.36 -18.49 -22.24
C PRO A 181 17.20 -18.02 -23.44
N ASN A 182 17.01 -16.77 -23.84
CA ASN A 182 17.87 -16.13 -24.84
C ASN A 182 19.23 -15.83 -24.16
N PRO A 183 20.37 -16.34 -24.68
CA PRO A 183 21.68 -16.04 -24.10
C PRO A 183 21.97 -14.55 -23.99
N ARG A 184 21.39 -13.73 -24.88
CA ARG A 184 21.49 -12.26 -24.82
C ARG A 184 20.69 -11.68 -23.65
N SER A 185 19.56 -12.29 -23.28
CA SER A 185 18.78 -11.86 -22.11
C SER A 185 19.49 -12.22 -20.80
N ALA A 186 20.14 -13.37 -20.71
CA ALA A 186 20.93 -13.77 -19.54
C ALA A 186 22.11 -12.80 -19.29
N ALA A 187 22.91 -12.52 -20.31
CA ALA A 187 24.01 -11.55 -20.21
C ALA A 187 23.53 -10.10 -19.97
N GLY A 188 22.31 -9.78 -20.42
CA GLY A 188 21.64 -8.51 -20.13
C GLY A 188 21.27 -8.42 -18.66
N LEU A 189 20.70 -9.49 -18.12
CA LEU A 189 20.32 -9.62 -16.72
C LEU A 189 21.53 -9.50 -15.78
N ASP A 190 22.61 -10.23 -16.06
CA ASP A 190 23.84 -10.13 -15.26
C ASP A 190 24.38 -8.69 -15.20
N ARG A 191 24.29 -7.96 -16.30
CA ARG A 191 24.68 -6.55 -16.33
C ARG A 191 23.77 -5.63 -15.53
N THR A 192 22.45 -5.84 -15.58
CA THR A 192 21.50 -5.03 -14.80
C THR A 192 21.66 -5.28 -13.31
N VAL A 193 21.87 -6.54 -12.89
CA VAL A 193 22.15 -6.90 -11.51
C VAL A 193 23.44 -6.22 -11.03
N ALA A 194 24.55 -6.37 -11.77
CA ALA A 194 25.83 -5.75 -11.40
C ALA A 194 25.73 -4.22 -11.26
N VAL A 195 25.01 -3.55 -12.17
CA VAL A 195 24.76 -2.10 -12.08
C VAL A 195 23.93 -1.75 -10.86
N SER A 196 22.92 -2.55 -10.54
CA SER A 196 22.05 -2.31 -9.37
C SER A 196 22.81 -2.49 -8.06
N GLU A 197 23.65 -3.53 -7.96
CA GLU A 197 24.52 -3.77 -6.81
C GLU A 197 25.51 -2.60 -6.61
N GLU A 198 26.17 -2.16 -7.68
CA GLU A 198 27.10 -1.04 -7.64
C GLU A 198 26.41 0.24 -7.14
N VAL A 199 25.28 0.63 -7.76
CA VAL A 199 24.59 1.87 -7.44
C VAL A 199 24.00 1.84 -6.01
N CYS A 200 23.35 0.74 -5.61
CA CYS A 200 22.79 0.60 -4.28
C CYS A 200 23.91 0.51 -3.22
N GLY A 201 25.04 -0.13 -3.54
CA GLY A 201 26.22 -0.18 -2.65
C GLY A 201 26.77 1.21 -2.32
N LEU A 202 26.76 2.14 -3.27
CA LEU A 202 27.15 3.53 -3.03
C LEU A 202 26.18 4.27 -2.10
N ALA A 203 24.90 3.93 -2.15
CA ALA A 203 23.88 4.61 -1.34
C ALA A 203 23.80 4.15 0.11
N ARG A 204 24.42 3.04 0.49
CA ARG A 204 24.48 2.41 1.84
C ARG A 204 23.13 2.16 2.53
N ARG A 205 22.10 2.98 2.24
CA ARG A 205 20.77 2.87 2.81
C ARG A 205 19.83 1.94 2.02
N VAL A 206 20.05 1.78 0.71
CA VAL A 206 19.26 0.95 -0.18
C VAL A 206 19.90 -0.43 -0.29
N ARG A 207 19.21 -1.47 0.12
CA ARG A 207 19.67 -2.85 0.03
C ARG A 207 19.13 -3.46 -1.26
N PHE A 208 20.02 -3.93 -2.11
CA PHE A 208 19.68 -4.64 -3.34
C PHE A 208 19.83 -6.15 -3.13
N ALA A 209 18.94 -6.94 -3.72
CA ALA A 209 19.09 -8.37 -3.86
C ALA A 209 18.17 -8.92 -4.97
N GLU A 210 18.56 -10.08 -5.53
CA GLU A 210 17.71 -10.85 -6.43
C GLU A 210 16.77 -11.75 -5.64
N ILE A 211 15.48 -11.80 -6.00
CA ILE A 211 14.54 -12.75 -5.43
C ILE A 211 14.92 -14.16 -5.90
N PRO A 212 15.00 -15.15 -5.00
CA PRO A 212 15.38 -16.50 -5.35
C PRO A 212 14.49 -17.10 -6.43
N GLN A 213 15.08 -17.89 -7.31
CA GLN A 213 14.33 -18.57 -8.36
C GLN A 213 13.27 -19.49 -7.75
N ALA A 214 12.04 -19.40 -8.27
CA ALA A 214 10.96 -20.27 -7.86
C ALA A 214 11.24 -21.72 -8.24
N VAL A 215 10.83 -22.64 -7.36
CA VAL A 215 10.62 -24.02 -7.77
C VAL A 215 9.35 -24.03 -8.62
N LEU A 216 9.50 -24.25 -9.93
CA LEU A 216 8.36 -24.24 -10.84
C LEU A 216 7.42 -25.40 -10.51
N PRO A 217 6.10 -25.17 -10.42
CA PRO A 217 5.14 -26.26 -10.30
C PRO A 217 5.18 -27.14 -11.56
N ALA A 218 4.79 -28.41 -11.41
CA ALA A 218 4.70 -29.33 -12.53
C ALA A 218 3.75 -28.85 -13.66
N ASP A 219 2.79 -27.98 -13.32
CA ASP A 219 1.86 -27.33 -14.23
C ASP A 219 1.98 -25.80 -14.09
N PRO A 220 2.73 -25.12 -14.96
CA PRO A 220 2.93 -23.66 -14.91
C PRO A 220 1.64 -22.87 -15.20
N THR A 221 0.56 -23.49 -15.68
CA THR A 221 -0.72 -22.82 -15.90
C THR A 221 -1.47 -22.51 -14.60
N ARG A 222 -1.11 -23.16 -13.51
CA ARG A 222 -1.72 -22.97 -12.18
C ARG A 222 -1.06 -21.88 -11.34
N GLY A 223 -0.15 -21.11 -11.93
CA GLY A 223 0.62 -20.12 -11.20
C GLY A 223 1.72 -20.72 -10.33
N PHE A 224 2.23 -19.99 -9.37
CA PHE A 224 3.23 -20.49 -8.44
C PHE A 224 2.58 -21.38 -7.36
N ALA A 225 3.27 -22.46 -6.97
CA ALA A 225 2.85 -23.25 -5.83
C ALA A 225 2.76 -22.38 -4.56
N ASP A 226 1.79 -22.66 -3.69
CA ASP A 226 1.55 -21.89 -2.45
C ASP A 226 2.82 -21.82 -1.56
N GLY A 227 3.66 -22.86 -1.58
CA GLY A 227 4.97 -22.89 -0.93
C GLY A 227 5.92 -21.81 -1.44
N THR A 228 5.92 -21.51 -2.74
CA THR A 228 6.82 -20.53 -3.35
C THR A 228 6.60 -19.12 -2.78
N TYR A 229 5.35 -18.69 -2.66
CA TYR A 229 5.03 -17.38 -2.07
C TYR A 229 5.43 -17.31 -0.59
N ARG A 230 5.32 -18.40 0.14
CA ARG A 230 5.76 -18.50 1.53
C ARG A 230 7.27 -18.40 1.65
N ASP A 231 8.00 -19.12 0.82
CA ASP A 231 9.46 -19.11 0.81
C ASP A 231 10.02 -17.74 0.46
N TRP A 232 9.43 -17.08 -0.54
CA TRP A 232 9.79 -15.70 -0.89
C TRP A 232 9.44 -14.71 0.22
N ALA A 233 8.28 -14.88 0.88
CA ALA A 233 7.90 -14.01 2.00
C ALA A 233 8.89 -14.16 3.16
N THR A 234 9.23 -15.39 3.53
CA THR A 234 10.23 -15.66 4.58
C THR A 234 11.58 -15.04 4.19
N TRP A 235 12.03 -15.24 2.96
CA TRP A 235 13.29 -14.67 2.45
C TRP A 235 13.31 -13.13 2.48
N ILE A 236 12.19 -12.47 2.13
CA ILE A 236 12.04 -11.02 2.19
C ILE A 236 12.03 -10.54 3.64
N VAL A 237 11.27 -11.20 4.52
CA VAL A 237 11.15 -10.81 5.92
C VAL A 237 12.47 -11.02 6.67
N ASP A 238 13.26 -12.04 6.35
CA ASP A 238 14.61 -12.23 6.91
C ASP A 238 15.53 -11.02 6.64
N ARG A 239 15.36 -10.36 5.50
CA ARG A 239 16.13 -9.18 5.14
C ARG A 239 15.54 -7.89 5.69
N LEU A 240 14.23 -7.85 5.84
CA LEU A 240 13.51 -6.71 6.40
C LEU A 240 13.69 -6.60 7.91
N ASP A 241 13.72 -7.72 8.61
CA ASP A 241 13.74 -7.81 10.07
C ASP A 241 14.91 -7.04 10.73
N PRO A 242 16.17 -7.13 10.26
CA PRO A 242 17.27 -6.33 10.79
C PRO A 242 17.05 -4.83 10.65
N ALA A 243 16.43 -4.37 9.55
CA ALA A 243 16.14 -2.96 9.34
C ALA A 243 15.05 -2.45 10.30
N LEU A 244 14.02 -3.27 10.53
CA LEU A 244 12.97 -2.95 11.51
C LEU A 244 13.48 -3.03 12.95
N THR A 245 14.41 -3.94 13.24
CA THR A 245 15.09 -4.00 14.55
C THR A 245 15.90 -2.74 14.80
N GLU A 246 16.65 -2.28 13.81
CA GLU A 246 17.39 -1.01 13.89
C GLU A 246 16.44 0.17 14.03
N LEU A 247 15.33 0.19 13.31
CA LEU A 247 14.28 1.19 13.46
C LEU A 247 13.71 1.21 14.88
N ASP A 248 13.41 0.05 15.46
CA ASP A 248 12.87 -0.06 16.81
C ASP A 248 13.90 0.36 17.86
N ARG A 249 15.18 0.03 17.67
CA ARG A 249 16.28 0.46 18.53
C ARG A 249 16.47 1.98 18.48
N SER A 250 16.52 2.55 17.28
CA SER A 250 16.64 3.99 17.04
C SER A 250 15.47 4.78 17.62
N ALA A 251 14.28 4.15 17.72
CA ALA A 251 13.12 4.74 18.37
C ALA A 251 13.29 4.89 19.90
N GLY A 252 14.27 4.23 20.51
CA GLY A 252 14.65 4.37 21.93
C GLY A 252 15.65 5.48 22.22
N GLU A 253 16.47 5.87 21.25
CA GLU A 253 17.56 6.84 21.38
C GLU A 253 17.21 8.10 20.57
N ASP A 254 16.61 9.13 21.13
CA ASP A 254 16.39 10.51 20.63
C ASP A 254 16.27 10.79 19.11
N LEU A 255 16.41 9.77 18.26
CA LEU A 255 15.96 9.84 16.87
C LEU A 255 14.43 9.92 16.88
N PRO A 256 13.80 10.68 16.00
CA PRO A 256 12.35 10.82 15.99
C PRO A 256 11.73 9.44 15.90
N LYS A 257 11.32 8.91 17.06
CA LYS A 257 10.37 7.81 17.12
C LYS A 257 9.37 8.14 16.06
N ARG A 258 9.24 7.28 15.06
CA ARG A 258 8.29 7.37 13.97
C ARG A 258 7.33 8.52 14.17
N PHE A 259 6.97 9.22 13.15
CA PHE A 259 5.96 10.27 13.18
C PHE A 259 4.77 9.98 14.12
N ARG A 260 4.64 8.74 14.62
CA ARG A 260 3.57 8.20 15.45
C ARG A 260 3.54 8.62 16.91
N ASN A 261 4.65 8.96 17.55
CA ASN A 261 4.66 9.29 18.98
C ASN A 261 5.55 10.49 19.33
N ARG A 262 5.96 11.25 18.33
CA ARG A 262 6.57 12.54 18.64
C ARG A 262 5.54 13.41 19.36
N PRO A 263 5.93 14.10 20.45
CA PRO A 263 5.35 15.39 20.72
C PRO A 263 5.51 16.15 19.39
N GLN A 264 4.41 16.40 18.66
CA GLN A 264 4.50 17.14 17.42
C GLN A 264 5.18 18.45 17.76
N ASP A 265 6.31 18.75 17.12
CA ASP A 265 6.81 20.11 17.13
C ASP A 265 5.69 20.96 16.55
N GLU A 266 4.97 21.63 17.41
CA GLU A 266 3.79 22.41 17.04
C GLU A 266 4.12 23.48 16.01
N ARG A 267 5.33 24.02 16.03
CA ARG A 267 5.79 24.98 15.02
C ARG A 267 5.90 24.35 13.64
N LEU A 268 6.43 23.15 13.56
CA LEU A 268 6.55 22.41 12.30
C LEU A 268 5.17 21.94 11.83
N ARG A 269 4.32 21.49 12.73
CA ARG A 269 2.93 21.14 12.42
C ARG A 269 2.17 22.35 11.85
N GLN A 270 2.31 23.52 12.46
CA GLN A 270 1.68 24.75 11.96
C GLN A 270 2.20 25.17 10.58
N ARG A 271 3.48 25.02 10.32
CA ARG A 271 4.04 25.23 8.98
C ARG A 271 3.43 24.27 7.96
N ALA A 272 3.25 22.99 8.35
CA ALA A 272 2.63 22.00 7.50
C ALA A 272 1.16 22.32 7.21
N VAL A 273 0.38 22.77 8.20
CA VAL A 273 -1.00 23.27 8.00
C VAL A 273 -1.00 24.47 7.04
N ALA A 274 -0.13 25.45 7.28
CA ALA A 274 -0.04 26.64 6.44
C ALA A 274 0.33 26.32 4.99
N SER A 275 1.17 25.29 4.77
CA SER A 275 1.57 24.85 3.41
C SER A 275 0.40 24.32 2.57
N LEU A 276 -0.64 23.81 3.22
CA LEU A 276 -1.85 23.33 2.55
C LEU A 276 -2.77 24.47 2.09
N ARG A 277 -2.50 25.70 2.51
CA ARG A 277 -3.29 26.91 2.18
C ARG A 277 -4.79 26.73 2.42
N LEU A 278 -5.16 25.96 3.43
CA LEU A 278 -6.55 25.74 3.80
C LEU A 278 -7.12 27.02 4.40
N ARG A 279 -8.31 27.42 3.92
CA ARG A 279 -9.00 28.59 4.45
C ARG A 279 -10.17 28.13 5.32
N PRO A 280 -10.28 28.61 6.57
CA PRO A 280 -11.48 28.39 7.37
C PRO A 280 -12.74 28.86 6.61
N GLY A 281 -13.83 28.11 6.70
CA GLY A 281 -15.12 28.44 6.08
C GLY A 281 -15.26 28.11 4.59
N ALA A 282 -14.18 27.85 3.87
CA ALA A 282 -14.28 27.46 2.46
C ALA A 282 -14.61 25.97 2.33
N ARG A 283 -15.75 25.61 1.75
CA ARG A 283 -16.12 24.23 1.46
C ARG A 283 -15.42 23.72 0.20
N VAL A 284 -15.14 22.41 0.15
CA VAL A 284 -14.55 21.75 -1.01
C VAL A 284 -15.32 20.48 -1.27
N GLU A 285 -16.00 20.44 -2.41
CA GLU A 285 -16.99 19.39 -2.74
C GLU A 285 -16.42 17.97 -2.66
N HIS A 286 -15.21 17.74 -3.17
CA HIS A 286 -14.61 16.39 -3.13
C HIS A 286 -14.25 15.95 -1.70
N LEU A 287 -13.90 16.86 -0.79
CA LEU A 287 -13.71 16.56 0.63
C LEU A 287 -15.06 16.34 1.34
N ASP A 288 -16.08 17.13 1.00
CA ASP A 288 -17.43 16.93 1.49
C ASP A 288 -18.00 15.58 1.08
N GLN A 289 -17.66 15.09 -0.12
CA GLN A 289 -18.05 13.76 -0.59
C GLN A 289 -17.45 12.65 0.28
N GLU A 290 -16.16 12.74 0.63
CA GLU A 290 -15.49 11.76 1.50
C GLU A 290 -16.13 11.70 2.90
N VAL A 291 -16.44 12.84 3.50
CA VAL A 291 -17.10 12.82 4.82
C VAL A 291 -18.56 12.34 4.74
N ARG A 292 -19.27 12.56 3.63
CA ARG A 292 -20.60 11.96 3.39
C ARG A 292 -20.53 10.44 3.29
N GLN A 293 -19.52 9.90 2.62
CA GLN A 293 -19.30 8.45 2.56
C GLN A 293 -19.02 7.88 3.95
N ALA A 294 -18.15 8.53 4.75
CA ALA A 294 -17.90 8.13 6.13
C ALA A 294 -19.19 8.14 6.97
N LYS A 295 -19.99 9.22 6.90
CA LYS A 295 -21.31 9.29 7.58
C LYS A 295 -22.19 8.09 7.23
N THR A 296 -22.30 7.77 5.94
CA THR A 296 -23.15 6.68 5.43
C THR A 296 -22.63 5.33 5.90
N LEU A 297 -21.32 5.06 5.75
CA LEU A 297 -20.69 3.81 6.16
C LEU A 297 -20.94 3.52 7.65
N TYR A 298 -20.79 4.53 8.48
CA TYR A 298 -20.95 4.40 9.92
C TYR A 298 -22.38 4.64 10.42
N ARG A 299 -23.32 4.99 9.55
CA ARG A 299 -24.68 5.38 9.90
C ARG A 299 -24.67 6.39 11.06
N ALA A 300 -23.77 7.36 10.98
CA ALA A 300 -23.60 8.38 12.01
C ALA A 300 -24.58 9.55 11.80
N ALA A 301 -24.84 10.32 12.85
CA ALA A 301 -25.65 11.53 12.72
C ALA A 301 -24.92 12.60 11.89
N ALA A 302 -23.61 12.73 12.09
CA ALA A 302 -22.77 13.66 11.36
C ALA A 302 -21.36 13.09 11.13
N ALA A 303 -20.66 13.68 10.15
CA ALA A 303 -19.25 13.43 9.88
C ALA A 303 -18.56 14.73 9.47
N ALA A 304 -17.28 14.87 9.79
CA ALA A 304 -16.49 16.03 9.43
C ALA A 304 -15.01 15.70 9.23
N LEU A 305 -14.34 16.52 8.43
CA LEU A 305 -12.90 16.72 8.45
C LEU A 305 -12.64 18.00 9.24
N THR A 306 -12.01 17.88 10.40
CA THR A 306 -11.62 19.01 11.24
C THR A 306 -10.13 19.23 11.15
N VAL A 307 -9.71 20.47 10.92
CA VAL A 307 -8.32 20.92 10.90
C VAL A 307 -8.02 21.75 12.14
N LEU A 308 -6.84 21.57 12.71
CA LEU A 308 -6.36 22.30 13.89
C LEU A 308 -5.27 23.29 13.46
N ASP A 309 -5.60 24.57 13.54
CA ASP A 309 -4.73 25.68 13.13
C ASP A 309 -4.57 26.69 14.27
N GLY A 310 -3.37 26.78 14.82
CA GLY A 310 -3.11 27.57 16.02
C GLY A 310 -4.00 27.15 17.18
N ASP A 311 -4.74 28.08 17.70
CA ASP A 311 -5.66 27.94 18.84
C ASP A 311 -7.10 27.66 18.41
N ILE A 312 -7.35 27.45 17.11
CA ILE A 312 -8.66 27.13 16.57
C ILE A 312 -8.73 25.74 15.97
N ALA A 313 -9.91 25.16 16.01
CA ALA A 313 -10.32 23.99 15.25
C ALA A 313 -11.47 24.38 14.33
N TYR A 314 -11.37 24.10 13.04
CA TYR A 314 -12.43 24.37 12.09
C TYR A 314 -12.74 23.17 11.21
N THR A 315 -14.01 23.01 10.86
CA THR A 315 -14.41 21.97 9.91
C THR A 315 -14.06 22.40 8.49
N ARG A 316 -13.25 21.58 7.79
CA ARG A 316 -12.88 21.80 6.39
C ARG A 316 -13.86 21.17 5.43
N ALA A 317 -14.46 20.04 5.85
CA ALA A 317 -15.56 19.37 5.20
C ALA A 317 -16.52 18.85 6.25
N THR A 318 -17.83 18.93 6.00
CA THR A 318 -18.84 18.50 6.97
C THR A 318 -20.14 18.08 6.30
N THR A 319 -20.85 17.17 6.94
CA THR A 319 -22.23 16.81 6.57
C THR A 319 -23.29 17.68 7.26
N GLU A 320 -22.88 18.60 8.15
CA GLU A 320 -23.74 19.60 8.74
C GLU A 320 -23.93 20.78 7.81
N ALA A 321 -24.99 21.58 8.05
CA ALA A 321 -25.31 22.75 7.23
C ALA A 321 -24.22 23.82 7.32
N GLU A 322 -23.63 24.00 8.50
CA GLU A 322 -22.67 25.05 8.79
C GLU A 322 -21.28 24.49 9.12
N VAL A 323 -20.27 25.27 8.77
CA VAL A 323 -18.88 25.04 9.17
C VAL A 323 -18.72 25.49 10.61
N ARG A 324 -18.20 24.61 11.47
CA ARG A 324 -17.89 24.96 12.86
C ARG A 324 -16.48 25.50 12.98
N ILE A 325 -16.33 26.56 13.72
CA ILE A 325 -15.05 27.08 14.21
C ILE A 325 -15.17 27.14 15.73
N VAL A 326 -14.29 26.44 16.42
CA VAL A 326 -14.27 26.38 17.89
C VAL A 326 -12.86 26.59 18.40
N GLU A 327 -12.71 26.94 19.66
CA GLU A 327 -11.41 26.90 20.32
C GLU A 327 -10.83 25.48 20.28
N ARG A 328 -9.56 25.36 19.95
CA ARG A 328 -8.87 24.08 19.85
C ARG A 328 -9.00 23.23 21.13
N SER A 329 -8.93 23.87 22.28
CA SER A 329 -9.09 23.24 23.59
C SER A 329 -10.44 22.52 23.78
N GLN A 330 -11.48 22.95 23.07
CA GLN A 330 -12.82 22.37 23.10
C GLN A 330 -12.98 21.25 22.04
N ALA A 331 -12.11 21.18 21.07
CA ALA A 331 -12.23 20.20 20.00
C ALA A 331 -11.76 18.79 20.44
N PHE A 332 -12.59 17.77 20.32
CA PHE A 332 -12.19 16.37 20.54
C PHE A 332 -11.02 15.96 19.63
N CYS A 333 -10.90 16.59 18.47
CA CYS A 333 -9.80 16.38 17.53
C CYS A 333 -8.44 16.70 18.12
N ASP A 334 -8.33 17.63 19.08
CA ASP A 334 -7.05 17.92 19.75
C ASP A 334 -6.56 16.73 20.58
N LEU A 335 -7.46 15.98 21.17
CA LEU A 335 -7.11 14.72 21.81
C LEU A 335 -6.65 13.67 20.80
N GLY A 336 -7.30 13.63 19.64
CA GLY A 336 -7.04 12.65 18.59
C GLY A 336 -5.68 12.82 17.94
N ILE A 337 -5.24 14.05 17.66
CA ILE A 337 -3.94 14.30 17.00
C ILE A 337 -2.73 14.04 17.92
N ARG A 338 -2.92 13.71 19.17
CA ARG A 338 -1.83 13.35 20.11
C ARG A 338 -1.26 11.98 19.86
N SER A 339 -1.97 11.15 19.07
CA SER A 339 -1.54 9.81 18.65
C SER A 339 -1.79 9.58 17.16
N ASP A 340 -1.17 8.58 16.55
CA ASP A 340 -1.45 8.17 15.17
C ASP A 340 -2.59 7.14 15.07
N GLY A 341 -3.12 6.75 16.20
CA GLY A 341 -4.25 5.84 16.28
C GLY A 341 -5.60 6.56 16.32
N PRO A 342 -6.67 5.81 16.17
CA PRO A 342 -8.00 6.37 16.26
C PRO A 342 -8.32 6.88 17.67
N LEU A 343 -9.11 7.94 17.72
CA LEU A 343 -9.79 8.34 18.96
C LEU A 343 -11.21 7.82 18.94
N VAL A 344 -11.57 7.01 19.93
CA VAL A 344 -12.94 6.54 20.13
C VAL A 344 -13.43 6.96 21.51
N ILE A 345 -14.60 7.57 21.54
CA ILE A 345 -15.29 7.99 22.75
C ILE A 345 -16.72 7.48 22.61
N ASN A 346 -17.03 6.37 23.28
CA ASN A 346 -18.33 5.69 23.18
C ASN A 346 -19.46 6.45 23.88
N ASP A 347 -19.11 7.17 24.94
CA ASP A 347 -20.01 8.14 25.62
C ASP A 347 -19.15 9.28 26.18
N THR A 348 -19.31 10.46 25.62
CA THR A 348 -18.51 11.64 25.98
C THR A 348 -18.74 12.12 27.41
N LEU A 349 -19.91 11.87 28.00
CA LEU A 349 -20.21 12.23 29.40
C LEU A 349 -19.63 11.24 30.40
N LEU A 350 -19.34 10.01 29.97
CA LEU A 350 -18.70 8.99 30.79
C LEU A 350 -17.19 8.97 30.67
N ASP A 351 -16.63 9.50 29.58
CA ASP A 351 -15.19 9.56 29.36
C ASP A 351 -14.57 10.72 30.16
N PRO A 352 -13.62 10.45 31.05
CA PRO A 352 -12.98 11.49 31.87
C PRO A 352 -12.31 12.61 31.08
N ARG A 353 -11.93 12.31 29.81
CA ARG A 353 -11.25 13.29 28.94
C ARG A 353 -12.20 14.32 28.34
N THR A 354 -13.51 14.01 28.30
CA THR A 354 -14.51 14.79 27.57
C THR A 354 -15.77 15.14 28.32
N ARG A 355 -15.99 14.55 29.50
CA ARG A 355 -17.23 14.77 30.28
C ARG A 355 -17.52 16.22 30.63
N GLU A 356 -16.47 17.06 30.74
CA GLU A 356 -16.61 18.49 31.05
C GLU A 356 -16.54 19.39 29.81
N ASN A 357 -16.38 18.76 28.62
CA ASN A 357 -16.24 19.51 27.37
C ASN A 357 -17.58 20.12 26.96
N PRO A 358 -17.62 21.43 26.62
CA PRO A 358 -18.87 22.11 26.21
C PRO A 358 -19.58 21.44 25.04
N LEU A 359 -18.85 20.83 24.08
CA LEU A 359 -19.44 20.11 22.95
C LEU A 359 -20.16 18.82 23.34
N ALA A 360 -19.91 18.28 24.54
CA ALA A 360 -20.60 17.12 25.08
C ALA A 360 -21.89 17.47 25.83
N GLN A 361 -22.03 18.73 26.23
CA GLN A 361 -23.08 19.20 27.13
C GLN A 361 -24.30 19.72 26.38
N GLY A 362 -25.44 19.70 27.07
CA GLY A 362 -26.68 20.31 26.62
C GLY A 362 -27.46 19.52 25.55
N PRO A 363 -28.61 20.07 25.15
CA PRO A 363 -29.42 19.48 24.08
C PRO A 363 -28.64 19.50 22.75
N GLY A 364 -28.50 18.34 22.11
CA GLY A 364 -27.73 18.20 20.87
C GLY A 364 -26.22 18.04 21.07
N GLY A 365 -25.76 17.91 22.31
CA GLY A 365 -24.37 17.60 22.61
C GLY A 365 -23.87 16.32 21.95
N ILE A 366 -22.62 16.28 21.59
CA ILE A 366 -21.98 15.10 20.98
C ILE A 366 -21.79 14.05 22.08
N ARG A 367 -22.54 12.95 22.01
CA ARG A 367 -22.46 11.85 22.97
C ARG A 367 -21.56 10.71 22.53
N PHE A 368 -21.31 10.62 21.24
CA PHE A 368 -20.45 9.63 20.61
C PHE A 368 -19.50 10.32 19.65
N TYR A 369 -18.23 9.93 19.66
CA TYR A 369 -17.21 10.41 18.74
C TYR A 369 -16.27 9.27 18.34
N ALA A 370 -15.99 9.13 17.05
CA ALA A 370 -14.92 8.30 16.54
C ALA A 370 -14.21 9.04 15.40
N GLY A 371 -12.88 9.05 15.43
CA GLY A 371 -12.09 9.75 14.44
C GLY A 371 -10.75 9.10 14.16
N TRP A 372 -10.21 9.39 12.99
CA TRP A 372 -8.88 8.98 12.55
C TRP A 372 -8.04 10.20 12.20
N PRO A 373 -6.75 10.26 12.61
CA PRO A 373 -5.88 11.39 12.29
C PRO A 373 -5.66 11.51 10.80
N VAL A 374 -5.62 12.77 10.32
CA VAL A 374 -5.27 13.13 8.94
C VAL A 374 -3.91 13.81 8.96
N HIS A 375 -3.02 13.37 8.07
CA HIS A 375 -1.64 13.82 8.01
C HIS A 375 -1.35 14.65 6.77
N THR A 376 -0.35 15.52 6.88
CA THR A 376 0.32 16.07 5.71
C THR A 376 1.26 15.03 5.07
N TRP A 377 1.73 15.31 3.88
CA TRP A 377 2.67 14.45 3.15
C TRP A 377 3.98 14.19 3.91
N ASP A 378 4.40 15.09 4.76
CA ASP A 378 5.58 15.00 5.64
C ASP A 378 5.25 14.45 7.04
N GLY A 379 4.02 13.95 7.22
CA GLY A 379 3.61 13.15 8.39
C GLY A 379 3.11 13.95 9.59
N TYR A 380 2.87 15.26 9.47
CA TYR A 380 2.27 16.04 10.56
C TYR A 380 0.77 15.82 10.63
N ARG A 381 0.27 15.52 11.83
CA ARG A 381 -1.17 15.39 12.12
C ARG A 381 -1.81 16.75 12.14
N ILE A 382 -2.62 17.04 11.14
CA ILE A 382 -3.24 18.36 10.98
C ILE A 382 -4.66 18.43 11.52
N GLY A 383 -5.27 17.28 11.73
CA GLY A 383 -6.67 17.20 12.15
C GLY A 383 -7.18 15.77 12.15
N MET A 384 -8.49 15.62 12.10
CA MET A 384 -9.19 14.33 12.15
C MET A 384 -10.30 14.27 11.11
N VAL A 385 -10.45 13.15 10.43
CA VAL A 385 -11.74 12.74 9.87
C VAL A 385 -12.52 12.01 10.95
N CYS A 386 -13.76 12.41 11.20
CA CYS A 386 -14.53 11.88 12.31
C CYS A 386 -16.02 11.69 11.98
N VAL A 387 -16.63 10.79 12.72
CA VAL A 387 -18.07 10.57 12.77
C VAL A 387 -18.54 10.74 14.21
N TYR A 388 -19.72 11.35 14.41
CA TYR A 388 -20.23 11.65 15.72
C TYR A 388 -21.75 11.71 15.75
N GLY A 389 -22.32 11.76 16.95
CA GLY A 389 -23.76 11.85 17.11
C GLY A 389 -24.23 12.10 18.55
N PRO A 390 -25.53 12.39 18.74
CA PRO A 390 -26.14 12.80 20.01
C PRO A 390 -26.45 11.61 20.95
N SER A 391 -26.14 10.39 20.56
CA SER A 391 -26.40 9.19 21.36
C SER A 391 -25.16 8.37 21.57
N PRO A 392 -24.91 7.80 22.75
CA PRO A 392 -23.81 6.89 23.02
C PRO A 392 -23.80 5.71 22.04
N ARG A 393 -22.64 5.24 21.69
CA ARG A 393 -22.49 4.16 20.72
C ARG A 393 -21.23 3.34 20.97
N ALA A 394 -21.36 2.01 21.06
CA ALA A 394 -20.22 1.13 21.21
C ALA A 394 -19.53 0.91 19.85
N PHE A 395 -18.27 1.30 19.79
CA PHE A 395 -17.36 1.04 18.67
C PHE A 395 -16.22 0.16 19.12
N ARG A 396 -15.80 -0.75 18.25
CA ARG A 396 -14.62 -1.58 18.42
C ARG A 396 -13.50 -1.07 17.51
N PRO A 397 -12.23 -1.24 17.89
CA PRO A 397 -11.11 -0.79 17.03
C PRO A 397 -11.18 -1.28 15.58
N ARG A 398 -11.63 -2.52 15.35
CA ARG A 398 -11.83 -3.09 14.00
C ARG A 398 -12.91 -2.38 13.18
N ASP A 399 -13.82 -1.68 13.83
CA ASP A 399 -14.90 -0.97 13.16
C ASP A 399 -14.39 0.34 12.51
N LEU A 400 -13.12 0.70 12.72
CA LEU A 400 -12.53 1.99 12.33
C LEU A 400 -11.71 1.94 11.04
N ASP A 401 -11.58 0.78 10.41
CA ASP A 401 -10.83 0.63 9.16
C ASP A 401 -11.35 1.57 8.06
N GLY A 402 -12.66 1.73 7.97
CA GLY A 402 -13.27 2.68 7.02
C GLY A 402 -12.91 4.14 7.28
N LEU A 403 -12.72 4.57 8.56
CA LEU A 403 -12.24 5.93 8.87
C LEU A 403 -10.76 6.10 8.50
N ARG A 404 -9.94 5.08 8.71
CA ARG A 404 -8.55 5.08 8.26
C ARG A 404 -8.46 5.24 6.74
N ASP A 405 -9.27 4.48 6.00
CA ASP A 405 -9.29 4.54 4.55
C ASP A 405 -9.81 5.90 4.05
N SER A 406 -10.82 6.47 4.73
CA SER A 406 -11.28 7.85 4.46
C SER A 406 -10.17 8.87 4.75
N ALA A 407 -9.41 8.73 5.84
CA ALA A 407 -8.28 9.59 6.14
C ALA A 407 -7.22 9.53 5.02
N ALA A 408 -6.87 8.33 4.55
CA ALA A 408 -5.89 8.17 3.47
C ALA A 408 -6.34 8.84 2.17
N ARG A 409 -7.62 8.71 1.79
CA ARG A 409 -8.17 9.41 0.61
C ARG A 409 -8.20 10.92 0.78
N ILE A 410 -8.60 11.42 1.94
CA ILE A 410 -8.59 12.85 2.26
C ILE A 410 -7.17 13.41 2.19
N GLU A 411 -6.19 12.71 2.74
CA GLU A 411 -4.80 13.10 2.67
C GLU A 411 -4.31 13.22 1.23
N GLU A 412 -4.68 12.29 0.35
CA GLU A 412 -4.37 12.35 -1.08
C GLU A 412 -5.00 13.55 -1.77
N LEU A 413 -6.27 13.83 -1.47
CA LEU A 413 -6.99 15.00 -2.02
C LEU A 413 -6.35 16.31 -1.58
N LEU A 414 -6.06 16.47 -0.29
CA LEU A 414 -5.39 17.66 0.24
C LEU A 414 -4.01 17.88 -0.41
N TRP A 415 -3.28 16.81 -0.64
CA TRP A 415 -2.00 16.87 -1.33
C TRP A 415 -2.13 17.33 -2.78
N ARG A 416 -3.08 16.76 -3.51
CA ARG A 416 -3.38 17.14 -4.90
C ARG A 416 -3.75 18.61 -5.02
N ASP A 417 -4.61 19.10 -4.14
CA ASP A 417 -5.03 20.50 -4.08
C ASP A 417 -3.83 21.44 -3.81
N ALA A 418 -2.95 21.05 -2.88
CA ALA A 418 -1.76 21.82 -2.56
C ALA A 418 -0.79 21.93 -3.74
N LEU A 419 -0.59 20.85 -4.49
CA LEU A 419 0.25 20.84 -5.69
C LEU A 419 -0.34 21.67 -6.82
N GLN A 420 -1.65 21.64 -7.02
CA GLN A 420 -2.33 22.47 -8.04
C GLN A 420 -2.24 23.94 -7.69
N GLY A 421 -2.45 24.31 -6.43
CA GLY A 421 -2.30 25.65 -5.94
C GLY A 421 -0.87 26.21 -6.02
N ALA A 422 0.14 25.33 -5.96
CA ALA A 422 1.54 25.73 -6.12
C ALA A 422 1.94 25.98 -7.59
N ARG A 423 1.22 25.38 -8.56
CA ARG A 423 1.46 25.60 -10.00
C ARG A 423 0.74 26.81 -10.56
N ALA A 424 -0.22 27.36 -9.82
CA ALA A 424 -1.02 28.51 -10.24
C ALA A 424 -0.45 29.88 -9.76
N VAL A 425 0.69 29.86 -9.09
CA VAL A 425 1.48 31.02 -8.64
C VAL A 425 2.84 31.00 -9.34
#